data_33ba09e5848ca7e8e3737d379786be75
#
_entry.id   33ba09e5848ca7e8e3737d379786be75
#
_cell.length_a   1.000
_cell.length_b   1.000
_cell.length_c   1.000
_cell.angle_alpha   90.00
_cell.angle_beta   90.00
_cell.angle_gamma   90.00
#
_symmetry.space_group_name_H-M   'P 1'
#
loop_
_entity.id
_entity.type
_entity.pdbx_description
1 polymer ?
#
loop_
_entity_poly.entity_id
_entity_poly.type
_entity_poly.pdbx_seq_one_letter_code
_entity_poly.pdbx_strand_id
1 'polypeptide(L)'
;MRKALLALAIAGSIAVTSGVQAQETPEGYQLEQVLIMSRHNLRAPLANNGSVLEQSTPKQWPEWEVPGGQLTTKGGVLEVYMGHYMREWLAQQGMVKTGECPAADSVYAYANSLQRTVATAQFFITGAFPGCDVPVHH
;
A
#
# COMPACT_ATOMS: atom_id res chain seq x y z
N MET A 1 -22.55 64.12 1.28
CA MET A 1 -22.74 62.70 1.67
C MET A 1 -21.72 61.86 0.89
N ARG A 2 -20.60 61.48 1.53
CA ARG A 2 -19.55 60.67 0.90
C ARG A 2 -19.74 59.22 1.34
N LYS A 3 -20.09 58.37 0.38
CA LYS A 3 -20.18 56.91 0.61
C LYS A 3 -18.80 56.31 0.57
N ALA A 4 -18.29 55.86 1.72
CA ALA A 4 -17.05 55.09 1.83
C ALA A 4 -17.34 53.63 1.42
N LEU A 5 -16.72 53.17 0.33
CA LEU A 5 -16.69 51.76 -0.06
C LEU A 5 -15.57 51.05 0.76
N LEU A 6 -15.98 50.19 1.66
CA LEU A 6 -15.05 49.25 2.32
C LEU A 6 -14.76 48.13 1.33
N ALA A 7 -13.54 48.09 0.83
CA ALA A 7 -13.00 46.92 0.11
C ALA A 7 -12.53 45.89 1.12
N LEU A 8 -13.23 44.77 1.21
CA LEU A 8 -12.83 43.62 2.03
C LEU A 8 -11.80 42.80 1.25
N ALA A 9 -10.52 42.91 1.61
CA ALA A 9 -9.48 42.08 1.05
C ALA A 9 -9.51 40.73 1.74
N ILE A 10 -10.02 39.70 1.04
CA ILE A 10 -9.90 38.29 1.49
C ILE A 10 -8.49 37.82 1.14
N ALA A 11 -7.62 37.79 2.14
CA ALA A 11 -6.32 37.14 2.03
C ALA A 11 -6.55 35.60 2.05
N GLY A 12 -6.56 35.00 0.88
CA GLY A 12 -6.60 33.54 0.72
C GLY A 12 -5.27 32.95 1.22
N SER A 13 -5.31 32.30 2.37
CA SER A 13 -4.19 31.48 2.83
C SER A 13 -4.07 30.27 1.90
N ILE A 14 -3.10 30.29 1.01
CA ILE A 14 -2.70 29.12 0.24
C ILE A 14 -1.98 28.19 1.23
N ALA A 15 -2.70 27.19 1.73
CA ALA A 15 -2.06 26.10 2.45
C ALA A 15 -1.17 25.36 1.45
N VAL A 16 0.13 25.60 1.53
CA VAL A 16 1.14 24.77 0.85
C VAL A 16 1.08 23.41 1.54
N THR A 17 0.34 22.46 0.96
CA THR A 17 0.49 21.06 1.32
C THR A 17 1.89 20.66 0.85
N SER A 18 2.83 20.58 1.78
CA SER A 18 4.09 19.90 1.57
C SER A 18 3.76 18.45 1.26
N GLY A 19 3.66 18.13 -0.03
CA GLY A 19 3.61 16.76 -0.49
C GLY A 19 4.82 16.03 0.10
N VAL A 20 4.62 14.84 0.62
CA VAL A 20 5.73 13.94 0.98
C VAL A 20 6.49 13.69 -0.32
N GLN A 21 7.54 14.44 -0.56
CA GLN A 21 8.46 14.17 -1.65
C GLN A 21 9.18 12.87 -1.32
N ALA A 22 9.13 11.91 -2.24
CA ALA A 22 10.02 10.77 -2.18
C ALA A 22 11.45 11.31 -2.05
N GLN A 23 12.19 10.83 -1.07
CA GLN A 23 13.56 11.29 -0.82
C GLN A 23 14.39 10.94 -2.06
N GLU A 24 14.84 11.95 -2.78
CA GLU A 24 15.72 11.74 -3.92
C GLU A 24 17.03 11.11 -3.46
N THR A 25 17.59 10.23 -4.29
CA THR A 25 18.91 9.67 -4.02
C THR A 25 19.93 10.80 -3.95
N PRO A 26 20.71 10.90 -2.85
CA PRO A 26 21.71 11.97 -2.72
C PRO A 26 22.68 11.97 -3.89
N GLU A 27 23.17 13.15 -4.25
CA GLU A 27 24.14 13.30 -5.35
C GLU A 27 25.39 12.45 -5.09
N GLY A 28 25.83 11.69 -6.10
CA GLY A 28 26.97 10.77 -5.98
C GLY A 28 26.64 9.37 -5.49
N TYR A 29 25.36 9.08 -5.19
CA TYR A 29 24.91 7.74 -4.84
C TYR A 29 24.03 7.15 -5.94
N GLN A 30 24.10 5.84 -6.10
CA GLN A 30 23.23 5.07 -6.97
C GLN A 30 22.45 4.05 -6.13
N LEU A 31 21.12 3.97 -6.35
CA LEU A 31 20.30 2.97 -5.72
C LEU A 31 20.55 1.60 -6.37
N GLU A 32 21.04 0.63 -5.61
CA GLU A 32 21.38 -0.70 -6.12
C GLU A 32 20.37 -1.77 -5.67
N GLN A 33 19.77 -1.60 -4.50
CA GLN A 33 18.85 -2.57 -3.94
C GLN A 33 17.77 -1.90 -3.10
N VAL A 34 16.56 -2.45 -3.16
CA VAL A 34 15.42 -2.04 -2.34
C VAL A 34 14.92 -3.24 -1.56
N LEU A 35 14.86 -3.11 -0.25
CA LEU A 35 14.22 -4.07 0.64
C LEU A 35 12.91 -3.50 1.13
N ILE A 36 11.80 -4.17 0.78
CA ILE A 36 10.46 -3.78 1.22
C ILE A 36 10.00 -4.80 2.27
N MET A 37 9.73 -4.33 3.47
CA MET A 37 9.17 -5.14 4.55
C MET A 37 7.82 -4.57 4.94
N SER A 38 6.76 -5.37 4.85
CA SER A 38 5.42 -4.93 5.19
C SER A 38 4.67 -5.97 6.03
N ARG A 39 3.64 -5.51 6.71
CA ARG A 39 2.62 -6.36 7.31
C ARG A 39 1.61 -6.76 6.23
N HIS A 40 0.88 -7.89 6.47
CA HIS A 40 -0.31 -8.19 5.65
C HIS A 40 -1.30 -7.03 5.62
N ASN A 41 -2.03 -6.89 4.55
CA ASN A 41 -3.08 -5.90 4.40
C ASN A 41 -4.34 -6.25 5.22
N LEU A 42 -5.47 -5.64 4.93
CA LEU A 42 -6.72 -5.76 5.69
C LEU A 42 -7.22 -7.21 5.71
N ARG A 43 -7.36 -7.76 6.90
CA ARG A 43 -7.86 -9.12 7.14
C ARG A 43 -9.14 -9.10 7.98
N ALA A 44 -9.93 -10.18 7.91
CA ALA A 44 -11.00 -10.42 8.86
C ALA A 44 -10.44 -10.58 10.29
N PRO A 45 -11.18 -10.21 11.33
CA PRO A 45 -10.78 -10.40 12.72
C PRO A 45 -10.45 -11.86 13.02
N LEU A 46 -9.58 -12.10 14.00
CA LEU A 46 -9.38 -13.42 14.57
C LEU A 46 -10.55 -13.73 15.49
N ALA A 47 -11.69 -14.04 14.90
CA ALA A 47 -12.91 -14.38 15.61
C ALA A 47 -13.02 -15.92 15.73
N ASN A 48 -12.44 -16.48 16.79
CA ASN A 48 -12.72 -17.83 17.20
C ASN A 48 -13.74 -17.80 18.35
N ASN A 49 -14.53 -18.85 18.51
CA ASN A 49 -15.43 -19.02 19.65
C ASN A 49 -14.69 -18.72 20.96
N GLY A 50 -15.22 -17.83 21.77
CA GLY A 50 -14.58 -17.33 22.99
C GLY A 50 -13.51 -16.27 22.73
N SER A 51 -13.51 -15.64 21.55
CA SER A 51 -12.58 -14.56 21.22
C SER A 51 -12.77 -13.36 22.15
N VAL A 52 -11.71 -12.58 22.33
CA VAL A 52 -11.75 -11.31 23.07
C VAL A 52 -12.82 -10.36 22.55
N LEU A 53 -13.15 -10.42 21.26
CA LEU A 53 -14.21 -9.64 20.63
C LEU A 53 -15.60 -9.95 21.20
N GLU A 54 -15.95 -11.22 21.35
CA GLU A 54 -17.25 -11.64 21.95
C GLU A 54 -17.34 -11.29 23.43
N GLN A 55 -16.21 -11.33 24.12
CA GLN A 55 -16.16 -11.05 25.56
C GLN A 55 -16.08 -9.55 25.89
N SER A 56 -15.64 -8.72 24.95
CA SER A 56 -15.39 -7.30 25.21
C SER A 56 -16.60 -6.41 25.02
N THR A 57 -17.62 -6.83 24.26
CA THR A 57 -18.81 -6.02 24.01
C THR A 57 -19.99 -6.88 23.55
N PRO A 58 -21.24 -6.55 23.97
CA PRO A 58 -22.45 -7.16 23.43
C PRO A 58 -22.80 -6.68 22.03
N LYS A 59 -22.05 -5.72 21.49
CA LYS A 59 -22.29 -5.19 20.14
C LYS A 59 -22.03 -6.27 19.10
N GLN A 60 -22.98 -6.47 18.19
CA GLN A 60 -22.77 -7.31 17.02
C GLN A 60 -21.83 -6.64 16.04
N TRP A 61 -20.83 -7.39 15.58
CA TRP A 61 -19.90 -6.95 14.56
C TRP A 61 -20.41 -7.31 13.16
N PRO A 62 -20.03 -6.56 12.13
CA PRO A 62 -20.37 -6.91 10.75
C PRO A 62 -19.86 -8.30 10.38
N GLU A 63 -20.63 -9.01 9.56
CA GLU A 63 -20.16 -10.23 8.94
C GLU A 63 -19.06 -9.91 7.91
N TRP A 64 -18.07 -10.78 7.83
CA TRP A 64 -16.95 -10.64 6.92
C TRP A 64 -17.08 -11.65 5.79
N GLU A 65 -16.72 -11.25 4.57
CA GLU A 65 -16.80 -12.08 3.37
C GLU A 65 -15.79 -13.24 3.35
N VAL A 66 -14.84 -13.26 4.28
CA VAL A 66 -13.80 -14.30 4.39
C VAL A 66 -13.73 -14.82 5.83
N PRO A 67 -13.25 -16.06 6.02
CA PRO A 67 -13.03 -16.62 7.34
C PRO A 67 -12.11 -15.76 8.21
N GLY A 68 -12.26 -15.88 9.53
CA GLY A 68 -11.44 -15.15 10.49
C GLY A 68 -9.94 -15.29 10.23
N GLY A 69 -9.23 -14.17 10.25
CA GLY A 69 -7.78 -14.09 10.04
C GLY A 69 -7.32 -14.12 8.59
N GLN A 70 -8.21 -14.32 7.62
CA GLN A 70 -7.86 -14.29 6.21
C GLN A 70 -7.89 -12.88 5.63
N LEU A 71 -7.09 -12.64 4.60
CA LEU A 71 -7.06 -11.38 3.86
C LEU A 71 -8.43 -11.14 3.21
N THR A 72 -8.97 -9.94 3.37
CA THR A 72 -10.22 -9.54 2.73
C THR A 72 -10.00 -9.19 1.25
N THR A 73 -11.07 -9.26 0.45
CA THR A 73 -11.05 -8.78 -0.94
C THR A 73 -10.58 -7.33 -1.03
N LYS A 74 -11.07 -6.47 -0.13
CA LYS A 74 -10.62 -5.06 -0.05
C LYS A 74 -9.14 -4.96 0.26
N GLY A 75 -8.62 -5.78 1.17
CA GLY A 75 -7.20 -5.85 1.48
C GLY A 75 -6.34 -6.21 0.26
N GLY A 76 -6.80 -7.16 -0.55
CA GLY A 76 -6.15 -7.52 -1.80
C GLY A 76 -6.14 -6.38 -2.82
N VAL A 77 -7.26 -5.68 -3.02
CA VAL A 77 -7.34 -4.52 -3.92
C VAL A 77 -6.41 -3.39 -3.49
N LEU A 78 -6.37 -3.08 -2.19
CA LEU A 78 -5.47 -2.06 -1.65
C LEU A 78 -4.00 -2.44 -1.86
N GLU A 79 -3.69 -3.72 -1.79
CA GLU A 79 -2.33 -4.20 -2.01
C GLU A 79 -1.91 -4.14 -3.48
N VAL A 80 -2.84 -4.37 -4.41
CA VAL A 80 -2.60 -4.13 -5.85
C VAL A 80 -2.22 -2.65 -6.09
N TYR A 81 -2.94 -1.72 -5.47
CA TYR A 81 -2.59 -0.29 -5.57
C TYR A 81 -1.22 0.01 -4.96
N MET A 82 -0.88 -0.60 -3.83
CA MET A 82 0.43 -0.45 -3.23
C MET A 82 1.53 -0.99 -4.15
N GLY A 83 1.33 -2.16 -4.74
CA GLY A 83 2.25 -2.73 -5.72
C GLY A 83 2.45 -1.82 -6.93
N HIS A 84 1.36 -1.27 -7.48
CA HIS A 84 1.44 -0.30 -8.58
C HIS A 84 2.23 0.97 -8.19
N TYR A 85 1.96 1.52 -7.03
CA TYR A 85 2.72 2.67 -6.50
C TYR A 85 4.22 2.36 -6.44
N MET A 86 4.58 1.21 -5.89
CA MET A 86 5.98 0.80 -5.79
C MET A 86 6.63 0.58 -7.15
N ARG A 87 5.89 0.03 -8.13
CA ARG A 87 6.40 -0.07 -9.50
C ARG A 87 6.73 1.29 -10.08
N GLU A 88 5.83 2.26 -9.97
CA GLU A 88 6.06 3.61 -10.47
C GLU A 88 7.27 4.27 -9.80
N TRP A 89 7.39 4.10 -8.50
CA TRP A 89 8.55 4.60 -7.75
C TRP A 89 9.86 3.91 -8.21
N LEU A 90 9.88 2.59 -8.35
CA LEU A 90 11.04 1.85 -8.84
C LEU A 90 11.44 2.27 -10.27
N ALA A 91 10.46 2.56 -11.12
CA ALA A 91 10.72 3.07 -12.46
C ALA A 91 11.37 4.47 -12.45
N GLN A 92 10.88 5.35 -11.59
CA GLN A 92 11.47 6.68 -11.37
C GLN A 92 12.94 6.59 -10.87
N GLN A 93 13.25 5.56 -10.07
CA GLN A 93 14.60 5.29 -9.60
C GLN A 93 15.49 4.57 -10.65
N GLY A 94 14.96 4.23 -11.81
CA GLY A 94 15.68 3.49 -12.85
C GLY A 94 15.91 2.01 -12.53
N MET A 95 15.24 1.46 -11.52
CA MET A 95 15.38 0.05 -11.10
C MET A 95 14.63 -0.92 -12.01
N VAL A 96 13.54 -0.48 -12.61
CA VAL A 96 12.73 -1.24 -13.58
C VAL A 96 12.36 -0.34 -14.75
N LYS A 97 12.00 -0.95 -15.88
CA LYS A 97 11.50 -0.21 -17.04
C LYS A 97 9.99 -0.28 -17.09
N THR A 98 9.36 0.86 -17.38
CA THR A 98 7.91 0.93 -17.58
C THR A 98 7.49 0.03 -18.75
N GLY A 99 6.46 -0.80 -18.53
CA GLY A 99 5.92 -1.69 -19.55
C GLY A 99 6.71 -2.98 -19.79
N GLU A 100 7.81 -3.20 -19.09
CA GLU A 100 8.61 -4.43 -19.18
C GLU A 100 8.56 -5.22 -17.86
N CYS A 101 8.72 -6.53 -17.94
CA CYS A 101 8.94 -7.34 -16.75
C CYS A 101 10.35 -7.11 -16.19
N PRO A 102 10.54 -7.25 -14.86
CA PRO A 102 11.89 -7.20 -14.29
C PRO A 102 12.76 -8.33 -14.85
N ALA A 103 14.07 -8.14 -14.86
CA ALA A 103 15.00 -9.19 -15.26
C ALA A 103 14.80 -10.42 -14.36
N ALA A 104 15.04 -11.60 -14.90
CA ALA A 104 14.98 -12.84 -14.14
C ALA A 104 15.88 -12.73 -12.89
N ASP A 105 15.40 -13.23 -11.77
CA ASP A 105 16.09 -13.25 -10.47
C ASP A 105 16.41 -11.85 -9.87
N SER A 106 15.89 -10.77 -10.45
CA SER A 106 16.07 -9.42 -9.91
C SER A 106 15.05 -9.05 -8.84
N VAL A 107 13.96 -9.80 -8.71
CA VAL A 107 12.91 -9.62 -7.70
C VAL A 107 12.72 -10.91 -6.92
N TYR A 108 12.80 -10.82 -5.62
CA TYR A 108 12.55 -11.94 -4.71
C TYR A 108 11.43 -11.57 -3.74
N ALA A 109 10.32 -12.30 -3.78
CA ALA A 109 9.20 -12.11 -2.88
C ALA A 109 9.10 -13.30 -1.90
N TYR A 110 9.04 -13.00 -0.61
CA TYR A 110 8.90 -13.98 0.45
C TYR A 110 7.79 -13.59 1.41
N ALA A 111 6.97 -14.54 1.80
CA ALA A 111 5.93 -14.37 2.79
C ALA A 111 6.00 -15.49 3.83
N ASN A 112 5.47 -15.24 5.01
CA ASN A 112 5.23 -16.33 5.94
C ASN A 112 4.04 -17.19 5.43
N SER A 113 3.93 -18.43 5.89
CA SER A 113 2.98 -19.44 5.34
C SER A 113 1.49 -19.19 5.63
N LEU A 114 1.12 -18.11 6.33
CA LEU A 114 -0.28 -17.80 6.60
C LEU A 114 -0.97 -17.25 5.34
N GLN A 115 -2.22 -17.67 5.08
CA GLN A 115 -2.98 -17.23 3.91
C GLN A 115 -2.92 -15.72 3.70
N ARG A 116 -3.17 -14.92 4.74
CA ARG A 116 -3.18 -13.45 4.65
C ARG A 116 -1.84 -12.85 4.22
N THR A 117 -0.73 -13.46 4.59
CA THR A 117 0.61 -12.97 4.23
C THR A 117 0.99 -13.38 2.82
N VAL A 118 0.75 -14.63 2.46
CA VAL A 118 0.97 -15.13 1.09
C VAL A 118 0.09 -14.36 0.10
N ALA A 119 -1.19 -14.21 0.40
CA ALA A 119 -2.12 -13.46 -0.46
C ALA A 119 -1.72 -11.98 -0.58
N THR A 120 -1.31 -11.33 0.50
CA THR A 120 -0.80 -9.94 0.46
C THR A 120 0.38 -9.83 -0.51
N ALA A 121 1.36 -10.70 -0.40
CA ALA A 121 2.51 -10.70 -1.31
C ALA A 121 2.11 -10.97 -2.77
N GLN A 122 1.20 -11.90 -3.02
CA GLN A 122 0.69 -12.20 -4.36
C GLN A 122 -0.04 -11.00 -4.98
N PHE A 123 -0.90 -10.31 -4.24
CA PHE A 123 -1.58 -9.10 -4.72
C PHE A 123 -0.59 -7.94 -4.94
N PHE A 124 0.42 -7.80 -4.08
CA PHE A 124 1.48 -6.83 -4.30
C PHE A 124 2.22 -7.08 -5.62
N ILE A 125 2.65 -8.31 -5.87
CA ILE A 125 3.32 -8.70 -7.12
C ILE A 125 2.41 -8.48 -8.32
N THR A 126 1.13 -8.80 -8.21
CA THR A 126 0.14 -8.53 -9.27
C THR A 126 0.06 -7.03 -9.61
N GLY A 127 0.11 -6.16 -8.61
CA GLY A 127 0.11 -4.72 -8.81
C GLY A 127 1.44 -4.17 -9.33
N ALA A 128 2.56 -4.68 -8.82
CA ALA A 128 3.89 -4.21 -9.18
C ALA A 128 4.36 -4.76 -10.54
N PHE A 129 4.09 -6.03 -10.81
CA PHE A 129 4.60 -6.73 -12.00
C PHE A 129 3.50 -7.55 -12.68
N PRO A 130 2.42 -6.90 -13.16
CA PRO A 130 1.28 -7.58 -13.74
C PRO A 130 1.69 -8.40 -14.97
N GLY A 131 1.30 -9.67 -15.00
CA GLY A 131 1.61 -10.58 -16.10
C GLY A 131 3.06 -11.08 -16.13
N CYS A 132 3.90 -10.68 -15.17
CA CYS A 132 5.25 -11.20 -15.03
C CYS A 132 5.26 -12.42 -14.09
N ASP A 133 6.10 -13.38 -14.39
CA ASP A 133 6.22 -14.60 -13.58
C ASP A 133 7.20 -14.36 -12.40
N VAL A 134 6.70 -13.71 -11.36
CA VAL A 134 7.43 -13.47 -10.10
C VAL A 134 6.78 -14.30 -9.00
N PRO A 135 7.40 -15.41 -8.59
CA PRO A 135 6.82 -16.29 -7.57
C PRO A 135 6.91 -15.67 -6.16
N VAL A 136 5.94 -15.99 -5.32
CA VAL A 136 5.99 -15.72 -3.88
C VAL A 136 6.42 -16.99 -3.16
N HIS A 137 7.58 -16.92 -2.52
CA HIS A 137 8.11 -17.99 -1.69
C HIS A 137 7.53 -17.93 -0.27
N HIS A 138 7.32 -19.08 0.37
CA HIS A 138 6.81 -19.17 1.74
C HIS A 138 7.15 -20.52 2.39
#